data_b63017d42a398645c62975213a8bbaad
#
_entry.id   b63017d42a398645c62975213a8bbaad
#
_cell.length_a   1.000
_cell.length_b   1.000
_cell.length_c   1.000
_cell.angle_alpha   90.00
_cell.angle_beta   90.00
_cell.angle_gamma   90.00
#
_symmetry.space_group_name_H-M   'P 1'
#
loop_
_entity.id
_entity.type
_entity.pdbx_description
1 polymer ?
#
loop_
_entity_poly.entity_id
_entity_poly.type
_entity_poly.pdbx_seq_one_letter_code
_entity_poly.pdbx_strand_id
1 'polypeptide(L)'
;VDSNVVKNESGLFIFYSTNRFDTARPGTYIVVDRLLDPYTAEGKPVTLVVPTIDEEIFRRDRYKKGVHWHTIEGAFYFREGDWHYLMYSGSCYENENYFIGYARPKTDETDLTKIKFEKYPDDKTYAPVLRSNEWEEGTGHHSMIKYGGEWYAVYHARNVEQDGLGGDRRNARICRMNVKDGVITAERKQFEI
;
A
#
# COMPACT_ATOMS: atom_id res chain seq x y z
N VAL A 1 -12.19 1.82 -3.75
CA VAL A 1 -11.93 2.57 -2.49
C VAL A 1 -10.47 2.94 -2.38
N ASP A 2 -10.11 3.85 -1.45
CA ASP A 2 -8.73 4.23 -1.10
C ASP A 2 -7.95 4.79 -2.30
N SER A 3 -8.47 5.86 -2.88
CA SER A 3 -7.93 6.43 -4.11
C SER A 3 -6.74 7.36 -3.84
N ASN A 4 -5.76 7.29 -4.74
CA ASN A 4 -4.66 8.24 -4.85
C ASN A 4 -4.65 8.84 -6.26
N VAL A 5 -4.75 10.15 -6.36
CA VAL A 5 -4.75 10.86 -7.65
C VAL A 5 -3.37 11.44 -7.90
N VAL A 6 -2.86 11.23 -9.10
CA VAL A 6 -1.52 11.66 -9.53
C VAL A 6 -1.62 12.40 -10.84
N LYS A 7 -0.92 13.52 -10.93
CA LYS A 7 -0.73 14.29 -12.17
C LYS A 7 0.74 14.29 -12.56
N ASN A 8 1.03 13.95 -13.80
CA ASN A 8 2.35 14.08 -14.39
C ASN A 8 2.25 14.60 -15.85
N GLU A 9 3.35 14.57 -16.59
CA GLU A 9 3.44 15.01 -17.98
C GLU A 9 2.55 14.20 -18.95
N SER A 10 2.24 12.94 -18.63
CA SER A 10 1.36 12.08 -19.44
C SER A 10 -0.12 12.19 -19.12
N GLY A 11 -0.48 12.94 -18.06
CA GLY A 11 -1.88 13.19 -17.72
C GLY A 11 -2.23 13.04 -16.27
N LEU A 12 -3.51 12.80 -16.02
CA LEU A 12 -4.09 12.62 -14.70
C LEU A 12 -4.48 11.15 -14.53
N PHE A 13 -4.11 10.56 -13.40
CA PHE A 13 -4.34 9.14 -13.10
C PHE A 13 -4.95 8.97 -11.73
N ILE A 14 -5.76 7.92 -11.56
CA ILE A 14 -6.31 7.51 -10.28
C ILE A 14 -5.93 6.06 -9.99
N PHE A 15 -5.26 5.84 -8.85
CA PHE A 15 -5.04 4.52 -8.29
C PHE A 15 -6.15 4.22 -7.30
N TYR A 16 -6.66 3.01 -7.29
CA TYR A 16 -7.69 2.59 -6.34
C TYR A 16 -7.72 1.06 -6.19
N SER A 17 -8.40 0.60 -5.14
CA SER A 17 -8.57 -0.83 -4.88
C SER A 17 -9.91 -1.32 -5.43
N THR A 18 -9.92 -2.48 -6.08
CA THR A 18 -11.11 -3.15 -6.62
C THR A 18 -11.18 -4.61 -6.19
N ASN A 19 -12.39 -5.11 -5.94
CA ASN A 19 -12.62 -6.50 -5.55
C ASN A 19 -12.52 -7.44 -6.77
N ARG A 20 -11.84 -8.57 -6.59
CA ARG A 20 -11.76 -9.67 -7.55
C ARG A 20 -12.12 -10.98 -6.85
N PHE A 21 -13.20 -11.63 -7.29
CA PHE A 21 -13.72 -12.85 -6.70
C PHE A 21 -13.24 -14.11 -7.43
N ASP A 22 -13.20 -14.09 -8.75
CA ASP A 22 -12.91 -15.22 -9.63
C ASP A 22 -11.41 -15.27 -9.98
N THR A 23 -10.58 -15.42 -8.97
CA THR A 23 -9.12 -15.48 -9.13
C THR A 23 -8.52 -16.54 -8.21
N ALA A 24 -7.26 -16.91 -8.43
CA ALA A 24 -6.56 -17.86 -7.56
C ALA A 24 -6.41 -17.35 -6.12
N ARG A 25 -6.31 -16.02 -5.94
CA ARG A 25 -6.27 -15.34 -4.64
C ARG A 25 -7.36 -14.26 -4.60
N PRO A 26 -8.62 -14.62 -4.31
CA PRO A 26 -9.71 -13.66 -4.23
C PRO A 26 -9.40 -12.56 -3.23
N GLY A 27 -9.72 -11.31 -3.58
CA GLY A 27 -9.37 -10.19 -2.71
C GLY A 27 -9.48 -8.83 -3.39
N THR A 28 -8.85 -7.83 -2.78
CA THR A 28 -8.69 -6.50 -3.36
C THR A 28 -7.38 -6.41 -4.13
N TYR A 29 -7.43 -5.80 -5.29
CA TYR A 29 -6.32 -5.58 -6.22
C TYR A 29 -6.16 -4.09 -6.46
N ILE A 30 -4.94 -3.60 -6.59
CA ILE A 30 -4.69 -2.20 -6.97
C ILE A 30 -4.70 -2.09 -8.49
N VAL A 31 -5.47 -1.12 -8.94
CA VAL A 31 -5.58 -0.75 -10.35
C VAL A 31 -5.26 0.73 -10.54
N VAL A 32 -4.90 1.12 -11.75
CA VAL A 32 -4.79 2.50 -12.19
C VAL A 32 -5.74 2.72 -13.36
N ASP A 33 -6.39 3.87 -13.40
CA ASP A 33 -7.16 4.34 -14.56
C ASP A 33 -6.73 5.77 -14.90
N ARG A 34 -6.91 6.16 -16.14
CA ARG A 34 -6.71 7.54 -16.58
C ARG A 34 -7.94 8.36 -16.22
N LEU A 35 -7.74 9.57 -15.73
CA LEU A 35 -8.79 10.56 -15.59
C LEU A 35 -8.78 11.47 -16.83
N LEU A 36 -9.92 11.60 -17.50
CA LEU A 36 -10.13 12.51 -18.62
C LEU A 36 -10.24 13.99 -18.14
N ASP A 37 -10.81 14.14 -16.97
CA ASP A 37 -10.89 15.36 -16.17
C ASP A 37 -11.00 14.98 -14.68
N PRO A 38 -11.03 15.93 -13.71
CA PRO A 38 -11.09 15.60 -12.27
C PRO A 38 -12.31 14.77 -11.83
N TYR A 39 -13.33 14.62 -12.66
CA TYR A 39 -14.59 13.97 -12.34
C TYR A 39 -14.87 12.72 -13.17
N THR A 40 -14.09 12.49 -14.26
CA THR A 40 -14.41 11.48 -15.26
C THR A 40 -13.24 10.52 -15.48
N ALA A 41 -13.40 9.26 -15.09
CA ALA A 41 -12.43 8.21 -15.41
C ALA A 41 -12.64 7.74 -16.88
N GLU A 42 -11.56 7.31 -17.54
CA GLU A 42 -11.63 6.71 -18.87
C GLU A 42 -12.40 5.38 -18.85
N GLY A 43 -12.43 4.69 -17.72
CA GLY A 43 -13.14 3.43 -17.55
C GLY A 43 -12.37 2.23 -18.10
N LYS A 44 -11.05 2.33 -18.20
CA LYS A 44 -10.15 1.27 -18.69
C LYS A 44 -9.07 0.92 -17.65
N PRO A 45 -9.46 0.50 -16.44
CA PRO A 45 -8.49 0.27 -15.39
C PRO A 45 -7.52 -0.87 -15.72
N VAL A 46 -6.24 -0.61 -15.45
CA VAL A 46 -5.15 -1.59 -15.58
C VAL A 46 -4.78 -2.10 -14.20
N THR A 47 -4.71 -3.41 -14.01
CA THR A 47 -4.28 -4.03 -12.77
C THR A 47 -2.77 -3.92 -12.62
N LEU A 48 -2.31 -3.41 -11.47
CA LEU A 48 -0.90 -3.17 -11.20
C LEU A 48 -0.33 -4.10 -10.13
N VAL A 49 -1.01 -4.24 -8.99
CA VAL A 49 -0.56 -5.07 -7.88
C VAL A 49 -1.68 -6.03 -7.47
N VAL A 50 -1.32 -7.29 -7.31
CA VAL A 50 -2.24 -8.39 -6.94
C VAL A 50 -1.75 -9.10 -5.69
N PRO A 51 -2.61 -9.76 -4.92
CA PRO A 51 -2.18 -10.62 -3.81
C PRO A 51 -1.32 -11.80 -4.31
N THR A 52 -0.18 -12.03 -3.66
CA THR A 52 0.77 -13.08 -4.06
C THR A 52 1.25 -13.94 -2.89
N ILE A 53 1.18 -13.43 -1.66
CA ILE A 53 1.64 -14.09 -0.43
C ILE A 53 0.52 -14.23 0.60
N ASP A 54 0.69 -15.14 1.56
CA ASP A 54 -0.34 -15.43 2.56
C ASP A 54 -0.43 -14.37 3.67
N GLU A 55 0.62 -13.58 3.85
CA GLU A 55 0.62 -12.42 4.75
C GLU A 55 -0.37 -11.32 4.33
N GLU A 56 -0.83 -11.36 3.09
CA GLU A 56 -1.87 -10.48 2.55
C GLU A 56 -3.30 -10.98 2.82
N ILE A 57 -3.46 -12.13 3.49
CA ILE A 57 -4.77 -12.65 3.85
C ILE A 57 -5.39 -11.76 4.93
N PHE A 58 -6.50 -11.11 4.56
CA PHE A 58 -7.36 -10.43 5.50
C PHE A 58 -8.14 -11.42 6.37
N ARG A 59 -8.81 -12.39 5.71
CA ARG A 59 -9.67 -13.33 6.40
C ARG A 59 -9.64 -14.71 5.75
N ARG A 60 -9.27 -15.73 6.55
CA ARG A 60 -9.35 -17.11 6.13
C ARG A 60 -10.81 -17.55 6.05
N ASP A 61 -11.14 -18.38 5.06
CA ASP A 61 -12.48 -18.99 4.89
C ASP A 61 -13.63 -17.97 4.87
N ARG A 62 -13.41 -16.76 4.32
CA ARG A 62 -14.35 -15.64 4.43
C ARG A 62 -15.74 -15.96 3.89
N TYR A 63 -15.82 -16.61 2.74
CA TYR A 63 -17.10 -16.90 2.08
C TYR A 63 -17.40 -18.39 2.02
N LYS A 64 -16.36 -19.22 1.98
CA LYS A 64 -16.49 -20.67 1.99
C LYS A 64 -15.16 -21.27 2.47
N LYS A 65 -15.22 -22.48 3.07
CA LYS A 65 -14.05 -23.22 3.54
C LYS A 65 -13.02 -23.42 2.40
N GLY A 66 -11.76 -23.10 2.68
CA GLY A 66 -10.64 -23.16 1.74
C GLY A 66 -10.50 -21.92 0.83
N VAL A 67 -11.42 -20.94 0.90
CA VAL A 67 -11.31 -19.71 0.12
C VAL A 67 -11.00 -18.54 1.05
N HIS A 68 -9.74 -18.09 1.01
CA HIS A 68 -9.25 -16.98 1.80
C HIS A 68 -9.43 -15.66 1.04
N TRP A 69 -9.78 -14.59 1.75
CA TRP A 69 -9.85 -13.25 1.19
C TRP A 69 -8.56 -12.49 1.48
N HIS A 70 -7.92 -12.03 0.43
CA HIS A 70 -6.70 -11.23 0.50
C HIS A 70 -7.04 -9.75 0.38
N THR A 71 -6.25 -8.90 1.02
CA THR A 71 -6.39 -7.44 0.85
C THR A 71 -5.06 -6.82 0.50
N ILE A 72 -5.09 -6.04 -0.59
CA ILE A 72 -4.09 -5.06 -0.97
C ILE A 72 -4.85 -3.76 -1.20
N GLU A 73 -4.55 -2.71 -0.41
CA GLU A 73 -5.28 -1.45 -0.41
C GLU A 73 -4.39 -0.25 -0.10
N GLY A 74 -4.97 0.95 -0.02
CA GLY A 74 -4.23 2.16 0.38
C GLY A 74 -3.10 2.49 -0.57
N ALA A 75 -3.36 2.42 -1.89
CA ALA A 75 -2.36 2.72 -2.91
C ALA A 75 -1.82 4.13 -2.77
N PHE A 76 -0.50 4.27 -2.72
CA PHE A 76 0.18 5.56 -2.78
C PHE A 76 1.34 5.51 -3.78
N TYR A 77 1.27 6.34 -4.81
CA TYR A 77 2.30 6.42 -5.83
C TYR A 77 3.17 7.66 -5.65
N PHE A 78 4.47 7.48 -5.84
CA PHE A 78 5.43 8.57 -6.02
C PHE A 78 6.59 8.15 -6.91
N ARG A 79 7.37 9.14 -7.39
CA ARG A 79 8.58 8.94 -8.18
C ARG A 79 9.77 9.61 -7.50
N GLU A 80 10.92 8.93 -7.49
CA GLU A 80 12.20 9.51 -7.07
C GLU A 80 13.28 9.13 -8.09
N GLY A 81 13.77 10.12 -8.82
CA GLY A 81 14.62 9.90 -9.99
C GLY A 81 13.92 9.08 -11.07
N ASP A 82 14.55 7.99 -11.51
CA ASP A 82 13.98 7.05 -12.50
C ASP A 82 13.17 5.92 -11.86
N TRP A 83 13.07 5.89 -10.54
CA TRP A 83 12.32 4.87 -9.82
C TRP A 83 10.88 5.32 -9.58
N HIS A 84 9.95 4.45 -9.97
CA HIS A 84 8.54 4.58 -9.65
C HIS A 84 8.21 3.67 -8.47
N TYR A 85 7.48 4.18 -7.50
CA TYR A 85 7.07 3.42 -6.33
C TYR A 85 5.56 3.45 -6.20
N LEU A 86 4.97 2.26 -6.08
CA LEU A 86 3.57 2.07 -5.74
C LEU A 86 3.52 1.33 -4.41
N MET A 87 3.33 2.09 -3.34
CA MET A 87 3.20 1.53 -2.00
C MET A 87 1.76 1.08 -1.76
N TYR A 88 1.60 0.08 -0.92
CA TYR A 88 0.29 -0.51 -0.58
C TYR A 88 0.29 -1.05 0.84
N SER A 89 -0.90 -1.29 1.37
CA SER A 89 -1.10 -2.00 2.63
C SER A 89 -1.63 -3.39 2.37
N GLY A 90 -1.10 -4.38 3.07
CA GLY A 90 -1.49 -5.79 2.97
C GLY A 90 -2.11 -6.31 4.26
N SER A 91 -2.99 -7.31 4.18
CA SER A 91 -3.84 -7.83 5.25
C SER A 91 -5.01 -6.87 5.56
N CYS A 92 -5.28 -6.51 6.81
CA CYS A 92 -6.40 -5.66 7.18
C CYS A 92 -6.05 -4.83 8.42
N TYR A 93 -6.59 -3.62 8.49
CA TYR A 93 -6.41 -2.72 9.62
C TYR A 93 -6.90 -3.30 10.97
N GLU A 94 -7.81 -4.27 10.94
CA GLU A 94 -8.28 -4.97 12.14
C GLU A 94 -7.25 -5.96 12.68
N ASN A 95 -6.30 -6.41 11.84
CA ASN A 95 -5.31 -7.39 12.18
C ASN A 95 -4.03 -6.75 12.70
N GLU A 96 -3.38 -7.38 13.65
CA GLU A 96 -2.07 -6.96 14.16
C GLU A 96 -0.98 -6.98 13.08
N ASN A 97 -1.10 -7.91 12.12
CA ASN A 97 -0.17 -8.11 11.02
C ASN A 97 -0.44 -7.24 9.78
N TYR A 98 -1.26 -6.20 9.88
CA TYR A 98 -1.40 -5.20 8.83
C TYR A 98 -0.04 -4.54 8.56
N PHE A 99 0.34 -4.39 7.30
CA PHE A 99 1.68 -3.94 6.93
C PHE A 99 1.66 -3.03 5.70
N ILE A 100 2.76 -2.32 5.47
CA ILE A 100 3.00 -1.55 4.25
C ILE A 100 4.14 -2.20 3.48
N GLY A 101 3.86 -2.54 2.22
CA GLY A 101 4.81 -2.98 1.22
C GLY A 101 4.84 -2.03 0.03
N TYR A 102 5.65 -2.35 -0.98
CA TYR A 102 5.68 -1.58 -2.23
C TYR A 102 6.08 -2.45 -3.42
N ALA A 103 5.69 -1.96 -4.59
CA ALA A 103 6.11 -2.46 -5.88
C ALA A 103 6.83 -1.35 -6.63
N ARG A 104 7.81 -1.71 -7.48
CA ARG A 104 8.66 -0.73 -8.16
C ARG A 104 9.16 -1.22 -9.51
N PRO A 105 9.25 -0.38 -10.52
CA PRO A 105 10.18 -0.47 -11.63
C PRO A 105 11.14 0.71 -11.65
N LYS A 106 12.22 0.54 -12.42
CA LYS A 106 13.04 1.64 -12.89
C LYS A 106 12.77 1.84 -14.38
N THR A 107 12.19 2.99 -14.74
CA THR A 107 11.81 3.30 -16.12
C THR A 107 11.65 4.80 -16.33
N ASP A 108 11.74 5.26 -17.56
CA ASP A 108 11.42 6.62 -18.00
C ASP A 108 9.97 6.76 -18.51
N GLU A 109 9.21 5.65 -18.56
CA GLU A 109 7.78 5.68 -18.93
C GLU A 109 6.99 6.55 -17.94
N THR A 110 6.16 7.43 -18.45
CA THR A 110 5.35 8.37 -17.65
C THR A 110 3.85 8.09 -17.73
N ASP A 111 3.41 7.29 -18.69
CA ASP A 111 2.04 6.78 -18.73
C ASP A 111 1.88 5.65 -17.71
N LEU A 112 1.29 5.99 -16.55
CA LEU A 112 1.20 5.07 -15.42
C LEU A 112 0.35 3.82 -15.71
N THR A 113 -0.45 3.83 -16.77
CA THR A 113 -1.20 2.64 -17.24
C THR A 113 -0.33 1.64 -18.01
N LYS A 114 0.87 2.01 -18.40
CA LYS A 114 1.82 1.17 -19.15
C LYS A 114 2.96 0.63 -18.29
N ILE A 115 3.12 1.16 -17.09
CA ILE A 115 4.19 0.75 -16.18
C ILE A 115 3.85 -0.60 -15.55
N LYS A 116 4.78 -1.54 -15.64
CA LYS A 116 4.69 -2.83 -14.96
C LYS A 116 5.35 -2.72 -13.59
N PHE A 117 4.55 -2.83 -12.54
CA PHE A 117 5.03 -2.84 -11.16
C PHE A 117 5.31 -4.28 -10.69
N GLU A 118 6.46 -4.49 -10.05
CA GLU A 118 6.86 -5.75 -9.43
C GLU A 118 7.11 -5.51 -7.94
N LYS A 119 6.53 -6.34 -7.09
CA LYS A 119 6.72 -6.22 -5.64
C LYS A 119 8.19 -6.32 -5.25
N TYR A 120 8.59 -5.60 -4.23
CA TYR A 120 9.94 -5.66 -3.70
C TYR A 120 10.02 -6.62 -2.50
N PRO A 121 11.06 -7.48 -2.44
CA PRO A 121 12.09 -7.72 -3.43
C PRO A 121 11.58 -8.55 -4.62
N ASP A 122 10.51 -9.30 -4.45
CA ASP A 122 9.82 -10.15 -5.43
C ASP A 122 8.38 -10.48 -4.96
N ASP A 123 7.62 -11.21 -5.79
CA ASP A 123 6.22 -11.57 -5.54
C ASP A 123 6.02 -12.68 -4.49
N LYS A 124 7.07 -13.23 -3.93
CA LYS A 124 7.01 -14.38 -3.00
C LYS A 124 7.55 -14.08 -1.62
N THR A 125 8.32 -12.99 -1.50
CA THR A 125 9.01 -12.66 -0.26
C THR A 125 8.22 -11.63 0.54
N TYR A 126 7.92 -11.94 1.81
CA TYR A 126 7.37 -10.98 2.75
C TYR A 126 8.47 -10.01 3.21
N ALA A 127 8.48 -8.80 2.69
CA ALA A 127 9.47 -7.76 2.99
C ALA A 127 8.80 -6.39 3.22
N PRO A 128 8.02 -6.23 4.29
CA PRO A 128 7.32 -4.99 4.57
C PRO A 128 8.28 -3.86 4.95
N VAL A 129 7.96 -2.64 4.52
CA VAL A 129 8.63 -1.41 4.96
C VAL A 129 8.20 -1.03 6.37
N LEU A 130 6.90 -1.19 6.66
CA LEU A 130 6.30 -0.97 7.98
C LEU A 130 5.46 -2.18 8.36
N ARG A 131 5.65 -2.66 9.57
CA ARG A 131 4.89 -3.76 10.20
C ARG A 131 4.86 -3.54 11.71
N SER A 132 4.08 -4.34 12.41
CA SER A 132 4.07 -4.39 13.88
C SER A 132 5.47 -4.55 14.48
N ASN A 133 5.69 -3.94 15.62
CA ASN A 133 6.92 -4.01 16.41
C ASN A 133 6.58 -4.06 17.91
N GLU A 134 7.52 -3.75 18.79
CA GLU A 134 7.37 -3.85 20.25
C GLU A 134 6.34 -2.89 20.84
N TRP A 135 6.03 -1.76 20.17
CA TRP A 135 5.14 -0.72 20.73
C TRP A 135 3.91 -0.41 19.84
N GLU A 136 3.91 -0.84 18.59
CA GLU A 136 2.77 -0.60 17.69
C GLU A 136 2.46 -1.81 16.81
N GLU A 137 1.19 -1.96 16.48
CA GLU A 137 0.65 -3.02 15.64
C GLU A 137 -0.37 -2.49 14.63
N GLY A 138 -0.74 -3.32 13.64
CA GLY A 138 -1.73 -2.95 12.64
C GLY A 138 -1.32 -1.72 11.84
N THR A 139 -0.04 -1.63 11.48
CA THR A 139 0.53 -0.49 10.75
C THR A 139 0.10 -0.49 9.28
N GLY A 140 -0.54 0.57 8.82
CA GLY A 140 -0.96 0.62 7.41
C GLY A 140 -1.62 1.92 6.99
N HIS A 141 -2.14 1.89 5.77
CA HIS A 141 -2.91 2.94 5.10
C HIS A 141 -2.24 4.33 5.21
N HIS A 142 -1.10 4.44 4.56
CA HIS A 142 -0.20 5.59 4.66
C HIS A 142 -0.39 6.59 3.52
N SER A 143 0.19 7.75 3.75
CA SER A 143 0.52 8.74 2.73
C SER A 143 1.98 9.14 2.89
N MET A 144 2.62 9.56 1.81
CA MET A 144 4.00 10.05 1.84
C MET A 144 4.04 11.55 1.60
N ILE A 145 4.94 12.24 2.29
CA ILE A 145 5.23 13.65 2.06
C ILE A 145 6.74 13.87 2.03
N LYS A 146 7.20 14.73 1.12
CA LYS A 146 8.59 15.22 1.09
C LYS A 146 8.67 16.57 1.78
N TYR A 147 9.43 16.69 2.85
CA TYR A 147 9.61 17.91 3.62
C TYR A 147 11.08 18.10 3.99
N GLY A 148 11.63 19.29 3.73
CA GLY A 148 13.04 19.59 3.99
C GLY A 148 14.02 18.69 3.21
N GLY A 149 13.61 18.15 2.07
CA GLY A 149 14.43 17.20 1.29
C GLY A 149 14.28 15.73 1.70
N GLU A 150 13.62 15.45 2.83
CA GLU A 150 13.44 14.13 3.42
C GLU A 150 12.02 13.60 3.17
N TRP A 151 11.89 12.29 3.03
CA TRP A 151 10.60 11.63 2.93
C TRP A 151 10.06 11.23 4.31
N TYR A 152 8.76 11.40 4.50
CA TYR A 152 8.02 10.97 5.69
C TYR A 152 6.79 10.20 5.28
N ALA A 153 6.49 9.12 6.02
CA ALA A 153 5.21 8.44 5.94
C ALA A 153 4.32 8.87 7.11
N VAL A 154 3.07 9.22 6.79
CA VAL A 154 2.00 9.35 7.78
C VAL A 154 1.12 8.11 7.62
N TYR A 155 0.94 7.34 8.68
CA TYR A 155 0.21 6.08 8.67
C TYR A 155 -0.61 5.92 9.95
N HIS A 156 -1.42 4.90 10.06
CA HIS A 156 -2.05 4.56 11.33
C HIS A 156 -1.47 3.28 11.94
N ALA A 157 -1.54 3.20 13.25
CA ALA A 157 -1.25 2.00 14.04
C ALA A 157 -2.01 2.04 15.37
N ARG A 158 -2.11 0.91 16.05
CA ARG A 158 -2.52 0.82 17.45
C ARG A 158 -1.31 0.68 18.35
N ASN A 159 -1.42 1.09 19.61
CA ASN A 159 -0.43 0.74 20.62
C ASN A 159 -0.64 -0.72 21.07
N VAL A 160 0.45 -1.50 21.14
CA VAL A 160 0.41 -2.91 21.60
C VAL A 160 -0.23 -3.01 23.00
N GLU A 161 0.05 -2.07 23.91
CA GLU A 161 -0.52 -2.04 25.28
C GLU A 161 -2.04 -1.84 25.29
N GLN A 162 -2.66 -1.45 24.19
CA GLN A 162 -4.10 -1.25 24.08
C GLN A 162 -4.83 -2.47 23.51
N ASP A 163 -4.10 -3.55 23.21
CA ASP A 163 -4.71 -4.79 22.80
C ASP A 163 -5.64 -5.34 23.89
N GLY A 164 -6.80 -5.84 23.49
CA GLY A 164 -7.82 -6.33 24.41
C GLY A 164 -8.74 -5.28 25.05
N LEU A 165 -8.54 -3.98 24.82
CA LEU A 165 -9.46 -2.94 25.29
C LEU A 165 -10.72 -2.81 24.43
N GLY A 166 -10.83 -3.60 23.36
CA GLY A 166 -11.94 -3.61 22.41
C GLY A 166 -12.04 -2.32 21.57
N GLY A 167 -12.51 -2.47 20.35
CA GLY A 167 -12.68 -1.37 19.42
C GLY A 167 -11.43 -0.98 18.64
N ASP A 168 -11.66 -0.23 17.57
CA ASP A 168 -10.61 0.28 16.67
C ASP A 168 -10.01 1.57 17.27
N ARG A 169 -8.82 1.44 17.86
CA ARG A 169 -8.09 2.55 18.50
C ARG A 169 -6.86 2.95 17.69
N ARG A 170 -7.04 3.10 16.39
CA ARG A 170 -5.97 3.57 15.49
C ARG A 170 -5.57 5.01 15.84
N ASN A 171 -4.28 5.22 15.90
CA ASN A 171 -3.66 6.54 16.09
C ASN A 171 -2.85 6.90 14.84
N ALA A 172 -2.81 8.18 14.51
CA ALA A 172 -1.89 8.67 13.49
C ALA A 172 -0.44 8.52 13.96
N ARG A 173 0.41 8.07 13.06
CA ARG A 173 1.85 7.93 13.24
C ARG A 173 2.59 8.62 12.12
N ILE A 174 3.81 9.02 12.40
CA ILE A 174 4.72 9.55 11.41
C ILE A 174 6.10 8.90 11.60
N CYS A 175 6.77 8.57 10.51
CA CYS A 175 8.17 8.17 10.55
C CYS A 175 8.92 8.72 9.35
N ARG A 176 10.24 8.84 9.49
CA ARG A 176 11.12 9.18 8.38
C ARG A 176 11.31 7.95 7.49
N MET A 177 11.37 8.21 6.18
CA MET A 177 11.57 7.19 5.17
C MET A 177 12.84 7.47 4.39
N ASN A 178 13.72 6.49 4.30
CA ASN A 178 14.87 6.54 3.41
C ASN A 178 14.49 5.91 2.07
N VAL A 179 14.56 6.70 1.00
CA VAL A 179 14.26 6.25 -0.37
C VAL A 179 15.53 6.41 -1.18
N LYS A 180 16.16 5.29 -1.52
CA LYS A 180 17.43 5.31 -2.26
C LYS A 180 17.56 4.09 -3.16
N ASP A 181 17.94 4.30 -4.42
CA ASP A 181 18.28 3.26 -5.41
C ASP A 181 17.21 2.16 -5.52
N GLY A 182 15.93 2.57 -5.48
CA GLY A 182 14.80 1.67 -5.55
C GLY A 182 14.45 0.99 -4.21
N VAL A 183 15.16 1.24 -3.13
CA VAL A 183 14.89 0.65 -1.81
C VAL A 183 14.27 1.69 -0.88
N ILE A 184 13.21 1.27 -0.17
CA ILE A 184 12.58 2.07 0.87
C ILE A 184 12.82 1.39 2.22
N THR A 185 13.30 2.17 3.21
CA THR A 185 13.38 1.75 4.61
C THR A 185 12.77 2.80 5.52
N ALA A 186 12.24 2.39 6.67
CA ALA A 186 11.61 3.28 7.64
C ALA A 186 12.46 3.44 8.90
N GLU A 187 12.59 4.68 9.39
CA GLU A 187 13.18 5.01 10.69
C GLU A 187 12.03 5.37 11.65
N ARG A 188 11.62 4.42 12.47
CA ARG A 188 10.57 4.62 13.47
C ARG A 188 11.16 4.96 14.83
N LYS A 189 10.48 5.85 15.55
CA LYS A 189 10.76 6.15 16.96
C LYS A 189 9.48 5.98 17.75
N GLN A 190 9.59 5.41 18.96
CA GLN A 190 8.49 5.42 19.90
C GLN A 190 8.24 6.87 20.32
N PHE A 191 6.97 7.30 20.25
CA PHE A 191 6.59 8.60 20.79
C PHE A 191 6.54 8.49 22.32
N GLU A 192 7.33 9.28 23.00
CA GLU A 192 7.15 9.55 24.43
C GLU A 192 6.01 10.58 24.54
N ILE A 193 4.94 10.21 25.23
CA ILE A 193 3.80 11.10 25.55
C ILE A 193 4.05 11.72 26.92
#